data_76a1aaff273c7b1cae2330c4f7749d3c
#
_entry.id   76a1aaff273c7b1cae2330c4f7749d3c
#
_cell.length_a   1.000
_cell.length_b   1.000
_cell.length_c   1.000
_cell.angle_alpha   90.00
_cell.angle_beta   90.00
_cell.angle_gamma   90.00
#
_symmetry.space_group_name_H-M   'P 1'
#
loop_
_entity.id
_entity.type
_entity.pdbx_description
1 polymer ?
#
loop_
_entity_poly.entity_id
_entity_poly.type
_entity_poly.pdbx_seq_one_letter_code
_entity_poly.pdbx_strand_id
1 'polypeptide(L)' 'HCVINVKEDKGGKLVYTLRDFPSLTGTFLCSVLVGKKEQVRIGEGAIVTIGATTFILHVPGGEEE' A
#
# COMPACT_ATOMS: atom_id res chain seq x y z
N HIS A 1 -9.67 5.09 5.75
CA HIS A 1 -8.63 4.37 6.49
C HIS A 1 -7.25 4.53 5.88
N CYS A 2 -7.14 4.44 4.57
CA CYS A 2 -5.84 4.55 3.95
C CYS A 2 -5.98 5.09 2.54
N VAL A 3 -4.85 5.49 1.98
CA VAL A 3 -4.80 6.02 0.62
C VAL A 3 -3.70 5.28 -0.12
N ILE A 4 -4.02 4.79 -1.30
CA ILE A 4 -3.04 4.18 -2.17
C ILE A 4 -2.84 5.10 -3.35
N ASN A 5 -1.62 5.59 -3.51
CA ASN A 5 -1.26 6.49 -4.60
C ASN A 5 -0.49 5.74 -5.66
N VAL A 6 -0.73 6.10 -6.91
CA VAL A 6 -0.04 5.52 -8.05
C VAL A 6 0.66 6.63 -8.80
N LYS A 7 1.97 6.47 -9.00
CA LYS A 7 2.76 7.43 -9.72
C LYS A 7 3.63 6.73 -10.75
N GLU A 8 4.02 7.46 -11.78
CA GLU A 8 4.92 6.94 -12.78
C GLU A 8 6.30 7.53 -12.55
N ASP A 9 7.33 6.68 -12.46
CA ASP A 9 8.68 7.17 -12.25
C ASP A 9 9.32 7.57 -13.57
N LYS A 10 10.59 7.96 -13.51
CA LYS A 10 11.28 8.46 -14.71
C LYS A 10 11.43 7.42 -15.79
N GLY A 11 11.43 6.15 -15.42
CA GLY A 11 11.53 5.06 -16.38
C GLY A 11 10.21 4.59 -16.93
N GLY A 12 9.12 5.25 -16.57
CA GLY A 12 7.79 4.83 -17.00
C GLY A 12 7.19 3.72 -16.17
N LYS A 13 7.81 3.39 -15.07
CA LYS A 13 7.36 2.32 -14.20
C LYS A 13 6.39 2.87 -13.16
N LEU A 14 5.32 2.13 -12.89
CA LEU A 14 4.35 2.56 -11.90
C LEU A 14 4.86 2.26 -10.51
N VAL A 15 4.70 3.24 -9.62
CA VAL A 15 5.10 3.13 -8.22
C VAL A 15 3.87 3.31 -7.36
N TYR A 16 3.63 2.35 -6.49
CA TYR A 16 2.47 2.36 -5.60
C TYR A 16 2.93 2.65 -4.18
N THR A 17 2.24 3.56 -3.51
CA THR A 17 2.56 3.90 -2.13
C THR A 17 1.30 3.83 -1.29
N LEU A 18 1.47 3.46 -0.02
CA LEU A 18 0.40 3.32 0.95
C LEU A 18 0.61 4.34 2.05
N ARG A 19 -0.45 5.04 2.41
CA ARG A 19 -0.41 6.00 3.50
C ARG A 19 -1.65 5.84 4.35
N ASP A 20 -1.46 5.86 5.68
CA ASP A 20 -2.59 5.84 6.59
C ASP A 20 -3.33 7.17 6.51
N PHE A 21 -4.63 7.09 6.36
CA PHE A 21 -5.49 8.26 6.49
C PHE A 21 -6.07 8.17 7.89
N PRO A 22 -6.14 9.26 8.64
CA PRO A 22 -6.52 9.15 10.05
C PRO A 22 -7.63 8.15 10.28
N SER A 23 -7.32 7.12 11.06
CA SER A 23 -8.27 6.06 11.35
C SER A 23 -8.13 5.68 12.82
N LEU A 24 -9.18 5.06 13.37
CA LEU A 24 -9.16 4.68 14.77
C LEU A 24 -8.25 3.51 15.05
N THR A 25 -8.19 2.57 14.11
CA THR A 25 -7.46 1.32 14.34
C THR A 25 -6.13 1.24 13.60
N GLY A 26 -5.88 2.17 12.68
CA GLY A 26 -4.62 2.19 11.94
C GLY A 26 -4.65 1.35 10.68
N THR A 27 -3.59 1.46 9.92
CA THR A 27 -3.36 0.71 8.69
C THR A 27 -2.12 -0.14 8.88
N PHE A 28 -2.20 -1.40 8.52
CA PHE A 28 -1.09 -2.33 8.69
C PHE A 28 -0.65 -2.85 7.34
N LEU A 29 0.67 -2.92 7.15
CA LEU A 29 1.24 -3.51 5.95
C LEU A 29 2.01 -4.76 6.40
N CYS A 30 1.55 -5.94 5.96
CA CYS A 30 2.15 -7.21 6.36
C CYS A 30 2.28 -7.30 7.88
N SER A 31 1.22 -6.87 8.58
CA SER A 31 1.13 -6.90 10.04
C SER A 31 2.00 -5.88 10.74
N VAL A 32 2.58 -4.94 9.99
CA VAL A 32 3.37 -3.86 10.58
C VAL A 32 2.57 -2.57 10.47
N LEU A 33 2.44 -1.87 11.59
CA LEU A 33 1.67 -0.63 11.63
C LEU A 33 2.34 0.44 10.78
N VAL A 34 1.54 1.07 9.92
CA VAL A 34 2.03 2.18 9.10
C VAL A 34 1.91 3.46 9.91
N GLY A 35 3.00 4.21 10.01
CA GLY A 35 3.01 5.45 10.75
C GLY A 35 2.05 6.47 10.15
N LYS A 36 1.51 7.35 10.99
CA LYS A 36 0.45 8.27 10.57
C LYS A 36 0.89 9.22 9.47
N LYS A 37 2.15 9.58 9.45
CA LYS A 37 2.67 10.49 8.42
C LYS A 37 3.60 9.79 7.46
N GLU A 38 3.63 8.48 7.53
CA GLU A 38 4.53 7.69 6.73
C GLU A 38 3.88 7.29 5.41
N GLN A 39 4.65 7.34 4.35
CA GLN A 39 4.20 6.87 3.05
C GLN A 39 5.11 5.71 2.67
N VAL A 40 4.52 4.53 2.54
CA VAL A 40 5.27 3.29 2.36
C VAL A 40 5.09 2.79 0.94
N ARG A 41 6.18 2.43 0.29
CA ARG A 41 6.12 1.86 -1.05
C ARG A 41 5.63 0.42 -0.96
N ILE A 42 4.68 0.07 -1.82
CA ILE A 42 4.13 -1.27 -1.87
C ILE A 42 4.15 -1.77 -3.30
N GLY A 43 4.01 -3.09 -3.45
CA GLY A 43 4.01 -3.70 -4.77
C GLY A 43 3.12 -4.92 -4.80
N GLU A 44 3.35 -5.76 -5.81
CA GLU A 44 2.56 -6.97 -5.99
C GLU A 44 2.63 -7.83 -4.74
N GLY A 45 1.48 -8.29 -4.30
CA GLY A 45 1.40 -9.19 -3.16
C GLY A 45 1.39 -8.51 -1.80
N ALA A 46 1.37 -7.17 -1.76
CA ALA A 46 1.34 -6.45 -0.49
C ALA A 46 0.04 -6.76 0.25
N ILE A 47 0.16 -7.15 1.50
CA ILE A 47 -0.99 -7.48 2.34
C ILE A 47 -1.29 -6.29 3.23
N VAL A 48 -2.46 -5.70 3.05
CA VAL A 48 -2.86 -4.48 3.76
C VAL A 48 -4.06 -4.79 4.63
N THR A 49 -3.98 -4.40 5.90
CA THR A 49 -5.08 -4.59 6.85
C THR A 49 -5.56 -3.23 7.35
N ILE A 50 -6.85 -3.00 7.22
CA ILE A 50 -7.52 -1.81 7.73
C ILE A 50 -8.71 -2.27 8.55
N GLY A 51 -8.71 -1.89 9.84
CA GLY A 51 -9.76 -2.37 10.73
C GLY A 51 -9.77 -3.89 10.77
N ALA A 52 -10.91 -4.49 10.46
CA ALA A 52 -11.04 -5.93 10.44
C ALA A 52 -10.93 -6.51 9.02
N THR A 53 -10.53 -5.68 8.05
CA THR A 53 -10.50 -6.09 6.65
C THR A 53 -9.06 -6.18 6.17
N THR A 54 -8.75 -7.28 5.49
CA THR A 54 -7.42 -7.50 4.90
C THR A 54 -7.60 -7.70 3.41
N PHE A 55 -6.76 -7.02 2.62
CA PHE A 55 -6.78 -7.23 1.18
C PHE A 55 -5.35 -7.33 0.66
N ILE A 56 -5.22 -7.86 -0.54
CA ILE A 56 -3.92 -8.06 -1.17
C ILE A 56 -3.89 -7.22 -2.43
N LEU A 57 -2.81 -6.46 -2.59
CA LEU A 57 -2.64 -5.65 -3.79
C LEU A 57 -2.11 -6.50 -4.93
N HIS A 58 -2.81 -6.48 -6.06
CA HIS A 58 -2.34 -7.12 -7.29
C HIS A 58 -2.05 -6.05 -8.32
N VAL A 59 -0.83 -6.06 -8.85
CA VAL A 59 -0.39 -5.07 -9.81
C VAL A 59 -0.40 -5.72 -11.19
N PRO A 60 -1.10 -5.13 -12.17
CA PRO A 60 -1.15 -5.72 -13.52
C PRO A 60 0.27 -5.94 -14.04
N GLY A 61 0.57 -7.18 -14.44
CA GLY A 61 1.87 -7.53 -14.96
C GLY A 61 2.98 -7.59 -13.93
N GLY A 62 2.67 -7.28 -12.67
CA GLY A 62 3.71 -7.17 -11.65
C GLY A 62 4.35 -8.49 -11.30
N GLU A 63 3.61 -9.57 -11.43
CA GLU A 63 4.14 -10.88 -11.07
C GLU A 63 4.83 -11.59 -12.22
N GLU A 64 5.03 -10.91 -13.32
CA GLU A 64 5.60 -11.55 -14.49
C GLU A 64 7.10 -11.51 -14.57
N GLU A 65 7.73 -10.79 -13.66
CA GLU A 65 9.14 -10.66 -13.75
C GLU A 65 9.91 -11.82 -13.50
#